data_7d409d9f2aa4d93f5fe57a08e6ed5f42
#
_entry.id   7d409d9f2aa4d93f5fe57a08e6ed5f42
#
_cell.length_a   1.000
_cell.length_b   1.000
_cell.length_c   1.000
_cell.angle_alpha   90.00
_cell.angle_beta   90.00
_cell.angle_gamma   90.00
#
_symmetry.space_group_name_H-M   'P 1'
#
loop_
_entity.id
_entity.type
_entity.pdbx_description
1 polymer ?
#
loop_
_entity_poly.entity_id
_entity_poly.type
_entity_poly.pdbx_seq_one_letter_code
_entity_poly.pdbx_strand_id
1 'polypeptide(L)'
;VKNTIKYILQKILGFHTYLYVFALFKIRTLRTDANEKDFFRFLEMLQDGKGDVLDIGANLGIMTVHLAQKLPNSTIHAFEPMPSNISVLKRIIRKFKLNKTKVHALALGDTAGTVKMILPEQGKTKMQGLSHVKHESISEWNEGQEFEVPIEMLDNVINGQAVQAIKIDVENFEYFALKGGMRILQNNKPLIYAELWDNENRTKCFRLLGDMGYVSHVVDKNGLVKFEADKHTNQNFIFIAN
;
A
#
# COMPACT_ATOMS: atom_id res chain seq x y z
N VAL A 1 -6.56 -12.81 22.72
CA VAL A 1 -6.73 -11.50 23.42
C VAL A 1 -6.86 -10.35 22.44
N LYS A 2 -5.93 -10.15 21.47
CA LYS A 2 -5.99 -9.03 20.51
C LYS A 2 -7.28 -8.99 19.68
N ASN A 3 -7.72 -10.11 19.12
CA ASN A 3 -8.94 -10.20 18.31
C ASN A 3 -10.22 -9.99 19.14
N THR A 4 -10.25 -10.44 20.41
CA THR A 4 -11.38 -10.20 21.30
C THR A 4 -11.55 -8.71 21.61
N ILE A 5 -10.47 -8.01 21.91
CA ILE A 5 -10.48 -6.54 22.12
C ILE A 5 -10.95 -5.82 20.85
N LYS A 6 -10.41 -6.21 19.69
CA LYS A 6 -10.81 -5.66 18.39
C LYS A 6 -12.30 -5.84 18.14
N TYR A 7 -12.85 -7.02 18.39
CA TYR A 7 -14.28 -7.30 18.25
C TYR A 7 -15.14 -6.43 19.18
N ILE A 8 -14.75 -6.33 20.47
CA ILE A 8 -15.49 -5.51 21.44
C ILE A 8 -15.51 -4.04 21.01
N LEU A 9 -14.37 -3.50 20.57
CA LEU A 9 -14.27 -2.13 20.08
C LEU A 9 -15.10 -1.92 18.81
N GLN A 10 -15.10 -2.86 17.87
CA GLN A 10 -15.95 -2.79 16.67
C GLN A 10 -17.43 -2.81 17.02
N LYS A 11 -17.83 -3.57 18.04
CA LYS A 11 -19.22 -3.66 18.50
C LYS A 11 -19.68 -2.38 19.22
N ILE A 12 -18.85 -1.80 20.08
CA ILE A 12 -19.19 -0.62 20.87
C ILE A 12 -19.20 0.64 20.02
N LEU A 13 -18.16 0.85 19.20
CA LEU A 13 -17.99 2.08 18.41
C LEU A 13 -18.69 2.01 17.05
N GLY A 14 -19.08 0.83 16.60
CA GLY A 14 -19.43 0.56 15.23
C GLY A 14 -18.18 0.49 14.34
N PHE A 15 -18.24 -0.32 13.26
CA PHE A 15 -17.06 -0.66 12.46
C PHE A 15 -16.35 0.58 11.87
N HIS A 16 -17.07 1.52 11.27
CA HIS A 16 -16.47 2.72 10.65
C HIS A 16 -15.80 3.65 11.68
N THR A 17 -16.44 3.85 12.85
CA THR A 17 -15.86 4.69 13.92
C THR A 17 -14.62 4.03 14.50
N TYR A 18 -14.66 2.71 14.70
CA TYR A 18 -13.51 1.94 15.13
C TYR A 18 -12.33 2.13 14.17
N LEU A 19 -12.55 1.96 12.85
CA LEU A 19 -11.49 2.14 11.83
C LEU A 19 -10.89 3.55 11.88
N TYR A 20 -11.73 4.57 12.04
CA TYR A 20 -11.25 5.95 12.11
C TYR A 20 -10.42 6.22 13.38
N VAL A 21 -10.86 5.76 14.54
CA VAL A 21 -10.12 5.90 15.81
C VAL A 21 -8.79 5.13 15.73
N PHE A 22 -8.82 3.92 15.18
CA PHE A 22 -7.64 3.12 14.96
C PHE A 22 -6.63 3.83 14.02
N ALA A 23 -7.10 4.41 12.91
CA ALA A 23 -6.26 5.17 12.00
C ALA A 23 -5.59 6.36 12.70
N LEU A 24 -6.34 7.14 13.49
CA LEU A 24 -5.79 8.28 14.26
C LEU A 24 -4.72 7.82 15.27
N PHE A 25 -4.95 6.70 15.93
CA PHE A 25 -3.97 6.11 16.85
C PHE A 25 -2.70 5.70 16.11
N LYS A 26 -2.83 4.92 15.03
CA LYS A 26 -1.68 4.44 14.24
C LYS A 26 -0.91 5.59 13.58
N ILE A 27 -1.56 6.62 13.05
CA ILE A 27 -0.87 7.81 12.51
C ILE A 27 0.05 8.44 13.56
N ARG A 28 -0.37 8.52 14.83
CA ARG A 28 0.45 9.11 15.89
C ARG A 28 1.58 8.22 16.36
N THR A 29 1.39 6.90 16.30
CA THR A 29 2.33 5.92 16.86
C THR A 29 3.23 5.27 15.79
N LEU A 30 2.95 5.45 14.50
CA LEU A 30 3.65 4.75 13.42
C LEU A 30 5.16 4.97 13.45
N ARG A 31 5.60 6.20 13.71
CA ARG A 31 7.04 6.54 13.76
C ARG A 31 7.81 5.84 14.88
N THR A 32 7.12 5.41 15.93
CA THR A 32 7.71 4.68 17.07
C THR A 32 7.52 3.17 16.96
N ASP A 33 6.81 2.70 15.94
CA ASP A 33 6.64 1.28 15.67
C ASP A 33 7.89 0.73 14.97
N ALA A 34 8.58 -0.20 15.63
CA ALA A 34 9.83 -0.77 15.11
C ALA A 34 9.63 -1.53 13.79
N ASN A 35 8.41 -2.00 13.50
CA ASN A 35 8.09 -2.71 12.28
C ASN A 35 7.96 -1.78 11.06
N GLU A 36 7.80 -0.48 11.30
CA GLU A 36 7.57 0.52 10.25
C GLU A 36 8.81 1.36 9.91
N LYS A 37 9.97 1.01 10.47
CA LYS A 37 11.23 1.73 10.22
C LYS A 37 11.60 1.78 8.74
N ASP A 38 11.26 0.73 7.99
CA ASP A 38 11.57 0.59 6.56
C ASP A 38 10.79 1.62 5.74
N PHE A 39 9.51 1.84 6.07
CA PHE A 39 8.70 2.91 5.49
C PHE A 39 9.29 4.30 5.78
N PHE A 40 9.73 4.58 7.00
CA PHE A 40 10.33 5.87 7.32
C PHE A 40 11.67 6.07 6.62
N ARG A 41 12.46 5.01 6.42
CA ARG A 41 13.69 5.07 5.61
C ARG A 41 13.38 5.42 4.16
N PHE A 42 12.38 4.76 3.55
CA PHE A 42 11.88 5.13 2.22
C PHE A 42 11.43 6.59 2.17
N LEU A 43 10.63 7.03 3.15
CA LEU A 43 10.13 8.41 3.23
C LEU A 43 11.25 9.46 3.30
N GLU A 44 12.37 9.16 3.98
CA GLU A 44 13.54 10.03 4.06
C GLU A 44 14.25 10.22 2.72
N MET A 45 14.16 9.24 1.81
CA MET A 45 14.77 9.31 0.48
C MET A 45 13.98 10.19 -0.51
N LEU A 46 12.73 10.54 -0.20
CA LEU A 46 11.86 11.32 -1.07
C LEU A 46 12.15 12.83 -0.95
N GLN A 47 12.02 13.52 -2.08
CA GLN A 47 12.24 14.96 -2.18
C GLN A 47 10.94 15.70 -2.56
N ASP A 48 10.59 16.71 -1.79
CA ASP A 48 9.38 17.50 -2.04
C ASP A 48 9.43 18.25 -3.38
N GLY A 49 8.32 18.17 -4.14
CA GLY A 49 8.18 18.82 -5.43
C GLY A 49 8.91 18.17 -6.61
N LYS A 50 9.57 17.01 -6.41
CA LYS A 50 10.29 16.28 -7.48
C LYS A 50 9.39 15.42 -8.37
N GLY A 51 8.14 15.24 -8.00
CA GLY A 51 7.14 14.46 -8.72
C GLY A 51 6.04 13.97 -7.79
N ASP A 52 5.05 13.34 -8.37
CA ASP A 52 3.92 12.75 -7.63
C ASP A 52 4.35 11.46 -6.94
N VAL A 53 3.62 11.08 -5.90
CA VAL A 53 3.84 9.82 -5.16
C VAL A 53 2.56 8.99 -5.22
N LEU A 54 2.71 7.70 -5.50
CA LEU A 54 1.63 6.74 -5.57
C LEU A 54 1.61 5.91 -4.29
N ASP A 55 0.51 5.99 -3.54
CA ASP A 55 0.23 5.17 -2.35
C ASP A 55 -0.80 4.12 -2.76
N ILE A 56 -0.32 2.97 -3.22
CA ILE A 56 -1.13 1.87 -3.72
C ILE A 56 -1.44 0.92 -2.55
N GLY A 57 -2.74 0.73 -2.28
CA GLY A 57 -3.20 0.12 -1.04
C GLY A 57 -3.15 1.11 0.12
N ALA A 58 -3.72 2.32 -0.09
CA ALA A 58 -3.70 3.40 0.90
C ALA A 58 -4.47 3.06 2.19
N ASN A 59 -5.35 2.08 2.14
CA ASN A 59 -6.12 1.57 3.28
C ASN A 59 -6.82 2.72 4.03
N LEU A 60 -6.57 2.92 5.30
CA LEU A 60 -7.16 3.98 6.12
C LEU A 60 -6.43 5.33 5.99
N GLY A 61 -5.40 5.43 5.15
CA GLY A 61 -4.63 6.65 4.94
C GLY A 61 -3.52 6.90 5.96
N ILE A 62 -3.09 5.88 6.69
CA ILE A 62 -2.07 6.01 7.74
C ILE A 62 -0.75 6.48 7.14
N MET A 63 -0.21 5.75 6.15
CA MET A 63 1.02 6.12 5.44
C MET A 63 0.81 7.34 4.53
N THR A 64 -0.37 7.49 3.92
CA THR A 64 -0.76 8.66 3.12
C THR A 64 -0.53 9.98 3.89
N VAL A 65 -0.88 10.03 5.19
CA VAL A 65 -0.66 11.24 6.03
C VAL A 65 0.83 11.57 6.12
N HIS A 66 1.68 10.60 6.39
CA HIS A 66 3.13 10.81 6.52
C HIS A 66 3.76 11.22 5.19
N LEU A 67 3.35 10.62 4.06
CA LEU A 67 3.76 11.02 2.72
C LEU A 67 3.38 12.48 2.44
N ALA A 68 2.10 12.84 2.61
CA ALA A 68 1.60 14.18 2.32
C ALA A 68 2.19 15.27 3.24
N GLN A 69 2.46 14.94 4.51
CA GLN A 69 3.12 15.88 5.43
C GLN A 69 4.59 16.10 5.11
N LYS A 70 5.28 15.07 4.64
CA LYS A 70 6.69 15.15 4.21
C LYS A 70 6.85 15.90 2.89
N LEU A 71 5.83 15.79 2.00
CA LEU A 71 5.90 16.24 0.60
C LEU A 71 4.75 17.21 0.28
N PRO A 72 4.68 18.38 0.92
CA PRO A 72 3.55 19.31 0.79
C PRO A 72 3.39 19.91 -0.62
N ASN A 73 4.44 19.86 -1.47
CA ASN A 73 4.41 20.34 -2.85
C ASN A 73 4.16 19.24 -3.88
N SER A 74 4.27 17.96 -3.52
CA SER A 74 3.96 16.81 -4.36
C SER A 74 2.48 16.40 -4.26
N THR A 75 1.91 15.85 -5.33
CA THR A 75 0.59 15.19 -5.26
C THR A 75 0.74 13.77 -4.75
N ILE A 76 -0.07 13.38 -3.77
CA ILE A 76 -0.18 11.99 -3.33
C ILE A 76 -1.42 11.37 -3.97
N HIS A 77 -1.23 10.34 -4.79
CA HIS A 77 -2.31 9.55 -5.38
C HIS A 77 -2.56 8.33 -4.51
N ALA A 78 -3.63 8.35 -3.72
CA ALA A 78 -4.02 7.28 -2.81
C ALA A 78 -5.03 6.34 -3.48
N PHE A 79 -4.62 5.11 -3.73
CA PHE A 79 -5.45 4.06 -4.35
C PHE A 79 -5.97 3.12 -3.28
N GLU A 80 -7.28 3.02 -3.18
CA GLU A 80 -7.96 2.15 -2.20
C GLU A 80 -9.30 1.70 -2.77
N PRO A 81 -9.54 0.40 -2.97
CA PRO A 81 -10.79 -0.10 -3.54
C PRO A 81 -11.93 -0.28 -2.53
N MET A 82 -11.63 -0.57 -1.25
CA MET A 82 -12.65 -0.95 -0.27
C MET A 82 -13.50 0.24 0.21
N PRO A 83 -14.85 0.22 0.05
CA PRO A 83 -15.71 1.36 0.40
C PRO A 83 -15.59 1.82 1.86
N SER A 84 -15.42 0.87 2.80
CA SER A 84 -15.24 1.18 4.22
C SER A 84 -13.94 1.97 4.47
N ASN A 85 -12.84 1.57 3.82
CA ASN A 85 -11.55 2.20 3.95
C ASN A 85 -11.55 3.58 3.29
N ILE A 86 -12.11 3.71 2.08
CA ILE A 86 -12.26 4.99 1.37
C ILE A 86 -12.99 6.02 2.22
N SER A 87 -14.06 5.62 2.91
CA SER A 87 -14.81 6.53 3.80
C SER A 87 -13.91 7.09 4.91
N VAL A 88 -13.10 6.23 5.53
CA VAL A 88 -12.15 6.62 6.58
C VAL A 88 -11.00 7.44 6.00
N LEU A 89 -10.39 7.01 4.90
CA LEU A 89 -9.31 7.71 4.19
C LEU A 89 -9.72 9.16 3.87
N LYS A 90 -10.89 9.37 3.27
CA LYS A 90 -11.43 10.71 2.97
C LYS A 90 -11.62 11.56 4.25
N ARG A 91 -12.02 10.94 5.36
CA ARG A 91 -12.16 11.62 6.66
C ARG A 91 -10.79 12.00 7.24
N ILE A 92 -9.78 11.14 7.11
CA ILE A 92 -8.39 11.39 7.52
C ILE A 92 -7.79 12.54 6.69
N ILE A 93 -7.93 12.50 5.36
CA ILE A 93 -7.47 13.58 4.46
C ILE A 93 -8.03 14.94 4.89
N ARG A 94 -9.34 15.01 5.16
CA ARG A 94 -9.96 16.25 5.64
C ARG A 94 -9.45 16.66 7.02
N LYS A 95 -9.30 15.72 7.96
CA LYS A 95 -8.81 15.99 9.32
C LYS A 95 -7.40 16.57 9.32
N PHE A 96 -6.52 16.06 8.45
CA PHE A 96 -5.12 16.49 8.36
C PHE A 96 -4.90 17.58 7.29
N LYS A 97 -5.96 18.05 6.61
CA LYS A 97 -5.93 19.10 5.59
C LYS A 97 -4.93 18.77 4.45
N LEU A 98 -4.95 17.53 3.97
CA LEU A 98 -4.04 17.06 2.93
C LEU A 98 -4.55 17.48 1.54
N ASN A 99 -4.41 18.75 1.19
CA ASN A 99 -5.05 19.38 0.03
C ASN A 99 -4.52 18.86 -1.32
N LYS A 100 -3.32 18.28 -1.36
CA LYS A 100 -2.71 17.68 -2.56
C LYS A 100 -2.83 16.16 -2.60
N THR A 101 -3.78 15.57 -1.85
CA THR A 101 -4.05 14.13 -1.92
C THR A 101 -5.27 13.84 -2.78
N LYS A 102 -5.11 13.01 -3.81
CA LYS A 102 -6.17 12.52 -4.70
C LYS A 102 -6.51 11.08 -4.36
N VAL A 103 -7.79 10.79 -4.09
CA VAL A 103 -8.25 9.43 -3.80
C VAL A 103 -8.81 8.78 -5.06
N HIS A 104 -8.25 7.63 -5.40
CA HIS A 104 -8.71 6.76 -6.49
C HIS A 104 -9.42 5.56 -5.88
N ALA A 105 -10.75 5.51 -6.03
CA ALA A 105 -11.60 4.46 -5.45
C ALA A 105 -11.66 3.23 -6.37
N LEU A 106 -10.51 2.60 -6.57
CA LEU A 106 -10.35 1.44 -7.47
C LEU A 106 -9.14 0.57 -7.04
N ALA A 107 -9.16 -0.69 -7.44
CA ALA A 107 -7.99 -1.57 -7.39
C ALA A 107 -7.08 -1.32 -8.60
N LEU A 108 -5.81 -1.67 -8.47
CA LEU A 108 -4.87 -1.66 -9.59
C LEU A 108 -4.49 -3.09 -9.98
N GLY A 109 -4.43 -3.34 -11.29
CA GLY A 109 -4.04 -4.61 -11.86
C GLY A 109 -3.48 -4.46 -13.27
N ASP A 110 -3.27 -5.57 -13.97
CA ASP A 110 -2.75 -5.60 -15.34
C ASP A 110 -3.84 -5.58 -16.42
N THR A 111 -5.09 -5.50 -16.02
CA THR A 111 -6.28 -5.40 -16.89
C THR A 111 -7.32 -4.47 -16.27
N ALA A 112 -8.10 -3.78 -17.11
CA ALA A 112 -9.22 -2.96 -16.69
C ALA A 112 -10.51 -3.78 -16.58
N GLY A 113 -11.42 -3.39 -15.68
CA GLY A 113 -12.72 -4.04 -15.50
C GLY A 113 -13.27 -3.96 -14.09
N THR A 114 -13.82 -5.08 -13.61
CA THR A 114 -14.35 -5.25 -12.26
C THR A 114 -13.73 -6.49 -11.63
N VAL A 115 -13.40 -6.41 -10.35
CA VAL A 115 -12.81 -7.52 -9.60
C VAL A 115 -13.53 -7.68 -8.26
N LYS A 116 -13.54 -8.91 -7.74
CA LYS A 116 -14.01 -9.20 -6.39
C LYS A 116 -12.90 -8.99 -5.37
N MET A 117 -13.20 -8.20 -4.34
CA MET A 117 -12.38 -8.07 -3.14
C MET A 117 -13.01 -8.86 -2.00
N ILE A 118 -12.19 -9.41 -1.13
CA ILE A 118 -12.62 -10.07 0.09
C ILE A 118 -12.25 -9.19 1.28
N LEU A 119 -13.19 -8.98 2.20
CA LEU A 119 -12.95 -8.50 3.55
C LEU A 119 -12.95 -9.72 4.47
N PRO A 120 -11.78 -10.24 4.87
CA PRO A 120 -11.72 -11.45 5.67
C PRO A 120 -12.37 -11.27 7.03
N GLU A 121 -12.96 -12.35 7.56
CA GLU A 121 -13.50 -12.41 8.89
C GLU A 121 -12.85 -13.55 9.67
N GLN A 122 -12.37 -13.26 10.88
CA GLN A 122 -11.90 -14.27 11.81
C GLN A 122 -12.88 -14.37 12.98
N GLY A 123 -13.72 -15.42 12.98
CA GLY A 123 -14.87 -15.51 13.87
C GLY A 123 -15.87 -14.38 13.56
N LYS A 124 -16.06 -13.45 14.51
CA LYS A 124 -16.95 -12.28 14.34
C LYS A 124 -16.20 -10.97 14.14
N THR A 125 -14.88 -11.04 13.91
CA THR A 125 -14.02 -9.86 13.79
C THR A 125 -13.65 -9.62 12.33
N LYS A 126 -13.95 -8.43 11.82
CA LYS A 126 -13.55 -8.01 10.47
C LYS A 126 -12.06 -7.65 10.44
N MET A 127 -11.34 -8.22 9.47
CA MET A 127 -9.88 -8.10 9.32
C MET A 127 -9.56 -7.18 8.12
N GLN A 128 -9.96 -5.91 8.22
CA GLN A 128 -9.87 -4.97 7.09
C GLN A 128 -8.44 -4.72 6.58
N GLY A 129 -7.41 -4.93 7.41
CA GLY A 129 -6.00 -4.84 7.00
C GLY A 129 -5.56 -5.99 6.08
N LEU A 130 -6.35 -7.08 5.99
CA LEU A 130 -6.09 -8.23 5.12
C LEU A 130 -7.06 -8.28 3.94
N SER A 131 -7.71 -7.15 3.60
CA SER A 131 -8.61 -7.10 2.43
C SER A 131 -7.81 -7.18 1.15
N HIS A 132 -8.10 -8.16 0.31
CA HIS A 132 -7.35 -8.46 -0.91
C HIS A 132 -8.27 -8.79 -2.10
N VAL A 133 -7.69 -8.79 -3.30
CA VAL A 133 -8.36 -9.24 -4.52
C VAL A 133 -8.58 -10.75 -4.45
N LYS A 134 -9.80 -11.21 -4.74
CA LYS A 134 -10.08 -12.64 -4.89
C LYS A 134 -9.44 -13.13 -6.20
N HIS A 135 -8.31 -13.81 -6.10
CA HIS A 135 -7.56 -14.31 -7.23
C HIS A 135 -7.06 -15.73 -6.95
N GLU A 136 -6.91 -16.56 -7.99
CA GLU A 136 -6.46 -17.96 -7.87
C GLU A 136 -5.05 -18.10 -7.26
N SER A 137 -4.21 -17.09 -7.42
CA SER A 137 -2.87 -17.06 -6.81
C SER A 137 -2.87 -16.73 -5.32
N ILE A 138 -4.01 -16.38 -4.73
CA ILE A 138 -4.14 -16.02 -3.30
C ILE A 138 -5.04 -17.06 -2.65
N SER A 139 -4.44 -17.97 -1.89
CA SER A 139 -5.16 -19.08 -1.24
C SER A 139 -5.57 -18.79 0.20
N GLU A 140 -4.99 -17.78 0.84
CA GLU A 140 -5.21 -17.45 2.24
C GLU A 140 -6.29 -16.38 2.44
N TRP A 141 -6.98 -16.43 3.57
CA TRP A 141 -7.96 -15.42 4.00
C TRP A 141 -9.15 -15.21 3.05
N ASN A 142 -9.54 -16.26 2.29
CA ASN A 142 -10.60 -16.21 1.29
C ASN A 142 -12.03 -16.36 1.86
N GLU A 143 -12.19 -16.43 3.18
CA GLU A 143 -13.49 -16.44 3.85
C GLU A 143 -13.83 -15.05 4.39
N GLY A 144 -14.99 -14.51 3.98
CA GLY A 144 -15.42 -13.18 4.39
C GLY A 144 -16.45 -12.55 3.47
N GLN A 145 -16.67 -11.26 3.64
CA GLN A 145 -17.61 -10.50 2.82
C GLN A 145 -16.97 -10.13 1.48
N GLU A 146 -17.63 -10.47 0.37
CA GLU A 146 -17.19 -10.08 -0.98
C GLU A 146 -17.73 -8.71 -1.38
N PHE A 147 -16.91 -7.95 -2.13
CA PHE A 147 -17.25 -6.65 -2.73
C PHE A 147 -16.80 -6.64 -4.18
N GLU A 148 -17.66 -6.18 -5.07
CA GLU A 148 -17.25 -5.86 -6.45
C GLU A 148 -16.71 -4.42 -6.48
N VAL A 149 -15.51 -4.25 -7.05
CA VAL A 149 -14.84 -2.97 -7.16
C VAL A 149 -14.25 -2.79 -8.55
N PRO A 150 -14.16 -1.56 -9.07
CA PRO A 150 -13.45 -1.31 -10.31
C PRO A 150 -11.96 -1.62 -10.16
N ILE A 151 -11.37 -2.19 -11.23
CA ILE A 151 -9.93 -2.39 -11.36
C ILE A 151 -9.44 -1.72 -12.64
N GLU A 152 -8.27 -1.08 -12.58
CA GLU A 152 -7.70 -0.39 -13.72
C GLU A 152 -6.18 -0.57 -13.78
N MET A 153 -5.60 -0.38 -14.95
CA MET A 153 -4.15 -0.34 -15.11
C MET A 153 -3.61 1.00 -14.61
N LEU A 154 -2.52 0.96 -13.86
CA LEU A 154 -1.88 2.17 -13.33
C LEU A 154 -1.54 3.16 -14.44
N ASP A 155 -1.07 2.66 -15.59
CA ASP A 155 -0.71 3.45 -16.76
C ASP A 155 -1.90 4.20 -17.41
N ASN A 156 -3.14 3.75 -17.18
CA ASN A 156 -4.33 4.45 -17.65
C ASN A 156 -4.75 5.57 -16.69
N VAL A 157 -4.56 5.36 -15.38
CA VAL A 157 -4.98 6.32 -14.35
C VAL A 157 -3.98 7.47 -14.20
N ILE A 158 -2.69 7.17 -14.26
CA ILE A 158 -1.60 8.14 -14.15
C ILE A 158 -1.02 8.37 -15.55
N ASN A 159 -1.30 9.54 -16.12
CA ASN A 159 -0.92 9.83 -17.50
C ASN A 159 -0.19 11.19 -17.59
N GLY A 160 1.09 11.14 -17.95
CA GLY A 160 1.92 12.32 -18.19
C GLY A 160 2.51 13.00 -16.94
N GLN A 161 2.16 12.57 -15.74
CA GLN A 161 2.77 13.09 -14.51
C GLN A 161 4.16 12.47 -14.28
N ALA A 162 5.09 13.28 -13.77
CA ALA A 162 6.34 12.76 -13.24
C ALA A 162 6.08 12.05 -11.89
N VAL A 163 6.42 10.78 -11.81
CA VAL A 163 6.27 9.95 -10.59
C VAL A 163 7.64 9.72 -9.97
N GLN A 164 7.85 10.24 -8.76
CA GLN A 164 9.12 10.04 -8.04
C GLN A 164 9.14 8.76 -7.21
N ALA A 165 7.98 8.30 -6.74
CA ALA A 165 7.93 7.15 -5.84
C ALA A 165 6.59 6.40 -5.88
N ILE A 166 6.66 5.11 -5.55
CA ILE A 166 5.53 4.21 -5.35
C ILE A 166 5.68 3.53 -3.99
N LYS A 167 4.67 3.66 -3.11
CA LYS A 167 4.45 2.72 -2.01
C LYS A 167 3.40 1.74 -2.47
N ILE A 168 3.65 0.44 -2.33
CA ILE A 168 2.70 -0.61 -2.71
C ILE A 168 2.59 -1.69 -1.64
N ASP A 169 1.35 -1.96 -1.23
CA ASP A 169 0.98 -2.96 -0.25
C ASP A 169 -0.50 -3.31 -0.51
N VAL A 170 -0.75 -4.36 -1.27
CA VAL A 170 -2.07 -4.77 -1.77
C VAL A 170 -2.35 -6.26 -1.53
N GLU A 171 -1.72 -6.81 -0.47
CA GLU A 171 -2.01 -8.14 0.05
C GLU A 171 -1.92 -9.24 -1.03
N ASN A 172 -0.71 -9.42 -1.57
CA ASN A 172 -0.35 -10.40 -2.61
C ASN A 172 -0.81 -10.11 -4.05
N PHE A 173 -1.22 -8.88 -4.37
CA PHE A 173 -1.59 -8.51 -5.74
C PHE A 173 -0.59 -7.52 -6.39
N GLU A 174 0.58 -7.31 -5.77
CA GLU A 174 1.60 -6.32 -6.16
C GLU A 174 2.12 -6.56 -7.58
N TYR A 175 2.36 -7.82 -7.96
CA TYR A 175 2.84 -8.17 -9.31
C TYR A 175 1.91 -7.65 -10.40
N PHE A 176 0.61 -7.86 -10.25
CA PHE A 176 -0.38 -7.42 -11.23
C PHE A 176 -0.50 -5.91 -11.28
N ALA A 177 -0.48 -5.24 -10.13
CA ALA A 177 -0.52 -3.79 -10.05
C ALA A 177 0.73 -3.15 -10.69
N LEU A 178 1.92 -3.67 -10.43
CA LEU A 178 3.18 -3.22 -11.05
C LEU A 178 3.18 -3.49 -12.55
N LYS A 179 2.68 -4.64 -13.01
CA LYS A 179 2.56 -5.00 -14.42
C LYS A 179 1.62 -4.04 -15.17
N GLY A 180 0.56 -3.54 -14.52
CA GLY A 180 -0.31 -2.49 -15.08
C GLY A 180 0.32 -1.10 -15.15
N GLY A 181 1.53 -0.91 -14.60
CA GLY A 181 2.26 0.35 -14.55
C GLY A 181 3.59 0.34 -15.29
N MET A 182 3.77 -0.55 -16.26
CA MET A 182 5.04 -0.75 -16.98
C MET A 182 5.60 0.54 -17.59
N ARG A 183 4.75 1.39 -18.18
CA ARG A 183 5.16 2.67 -18.78
C ARG A 183 5.70 3.63 -17.72
N ILE A 184 5.04 3.72 -16.58
CA ILE A 184 5.49 4.55 -15.45
C ILE A 184 6.82 4.03 -14.92
N LEU A 185 6.93 2.72 -14.70
CA LEU A 185 8.16 2.09 -14.21
C LEU A 185 9.35 2.32 -15.16
N GLN A 186 9.13 2.22 -16.47
CA GLN A 186 10.17 2.43 -17.49
C GLN A 186 10.58 3.88 -17.61
N ASN A 187 9.60 4.80 -17.68
CA ASN A 187 9.86 6.21 -18.03
C ASN A 187 10.27 7.06 -16.83
N ASN A 188 9.72 6.78 -15.64
CA ASN A 188 9.96 7.58 -14.44
C ASN A 188 11.00 6.98 -13.50
N LYS A 189 11.22 5.64 -13.56
CA LYS A 189 12.14 4.93 -12.66
C LYS A 189 11.92 5.31 -11.19
N PRO A 190 10.65 5.30 -10.70
CA PRO A 190 10.34 5.74 -9.35
C PRO A 190 11.05 4.90 -8.28
N LEU A 191 11.36 5.50 -7.13
CA LEU A 191 11.73 4.75 -5.94
C LEU A 191 10.52 3.93 -5.48
N ILE A 192 10.68 2.60 -5.22
CA ILE A 192 9.55 1.74 -4.86
C ILE A 192 9.76 1.18 -3.46
N TYR A 193 8.76 1.36 -2.58
CA TYR A 193 8.63 0.65 -1.32
C TYR A 193 7.49 -0.36 -1.47
N ALA A 194 7.78 -1.64 -1.26
CA ALA A 194 6.82 -2.72 -1.42
C ALA A 194 6.84 -3.69 -0.22
N GLU A 195 5.63 -4.04 0.29
CA GLU A 195 5.47 -5.20 1.16
C GLU A 195 5.18 -6.41 0.28
N LEU A 196 6.07 -7.43 0.34
CA LEU A 196 5.99 -8.62 -0.50
C LEU A 196 6.11 -9.88 0.36
N TRP A 197 5.06 -10.66 0.41
CA TRP A 197 5.05 -11.92 1.13
C TRP A 197 5.96 -12.96 0.47
N ASP A 198 6.50 -13.88 1.24
CA ASP A 198 7.42 -14.91 0.74
C ASP A 198 6.69 -15.99 -0.06
N ASN A 199 6.43 -15.69 -1.34
CA ASN A 199 5.69 -16.55 -2.26
C ASN A 199 6.06 -16.28 -3.73
N GLU A 200 5.31 -16.90 -4.65
CA GLU A 200 5.54 -16.77 -6.10
C GLU A 200 5.35 -15.32 -6.60
N ASN A 201 4.40 -14.56 -6.04
CA ASN A 201 4.18 -13.16 -6.44
C ASN A 201 5.40 -12.30 -6.14
N ARG A 202 6.06 -12.49 -4.98
CA ARG A 202 7.33 -11.83 -4.68
C ARG A 202 8.40 -12.14 -5.71
N THR A 203 8.54 -13.41 -6.09
CA THR A 203 9.51 -13.83 -7.12
C THR A 203 9.21 -13.16 -8.46
N LYS A 204 7.94 -13.06 -8.85
CA LYS A 204 7.50 -12.34 -10.06
C LYS A 204 7.82 -10.84 -10.00
N CYS A 205 7.58 -10.19 -8.84
CA CYS A 205 7.93 -8.78 -8.63
C CYS A 205 9.43 -8.54 -8.75
N PHE A 206 10.26 -9.38 -8.13
CA PHE A 206 11.72 -9.26 -8.24
C PHE A 206 12.22 -9.42 -9.67
N ARG A 207 11.68 -10.37 -10.42
CA ARG A 207 12.02 -10.56 -11.84
C ARG A 207 11.61 -9.35 -12.66
N LEU A 208 10.34 -8.92 -12.55
CA LEU A 208 9.80 -7.77 -13.28
C LEU A 208 10.65 -6.50 -13.07
N LEU A 209 10.95 -6.17 -11.82
CA LEU A 209 11.72 -4.98 -11.47
C LEU A 209 13.21 -5.15 -11.81
N GLY A 210 13.77 -6.34 -11.61
CA GLY A 210 15.16 -6.66 -11.98
C GLY A 210 15.42 -6.50 -13.48
N ASP A 211 14.51 -7.00 -14.32
CA ASP A 211 14.57 -6.85 -15.78
C ASP A 211 14.53 -5.37 -16.23
N MET A 212 13.97 -4.50 -15.39
CA MET A 212 13.96 -3.03 -15.59
C MET A 212 15.16 -2.32 -14.97
N GLY A 213 16.13 -3.02 -14.40
CA GLY A 213 17.34 -2.46 -13.81
C GLY A 213 17.18 -1.97 -12.37
N TYR A 214 16.14 -2.40 -11.65
CA TYR A 214 16.03 -2.13 -10.22
C TYR A 214 16.85 -3.10 -9.39
N VAL A 215 17.42 -2.59 -8.31
CA VAL A 215 18.09 -3.37 -7.26
C VAL A 215 17.26 -3.33 -6.00
N SER A 216 16.97 -4.50 -5.43
CA SER A 216 16.22 -4.63 -4.18
C SER A 216 17.11 -4.40 -2.95
N HIS A 217 16.61 -3.62 -1.99
CA HIS A 217 17.26 -3.31 -0.72
C HIS A 217 16.30 -3.59 0.43
N VAL A 218 16.87 -3.81 1.60
CA VAL A 218 16.16 -3.94 2.88
C VAL A 218 16.82 -3.03 3.92
N VAL A 219 16.10 -2.71 4.98
CA VAL A 219 16.64 -1.96 6.11
C VAL A 219 17.01 -2.94 7.22
N ASP A 220 18.28 -3.02 7.54
CA ASP A 220 18.80 -3.80 8.66
C ASP A 220 19.37 -2.89 9.77
N LYS A 221 20.16 -3.45 10.70
CA LYS A 221 20.83 -2.70 11.77
C LYS A 221 21.91 -1.72 11.26
N ASN A 222 22.42 -1.93 10.05
CA ASN A 222 23.46 -1.10 9.43
C ASN A 222 22.83 -0.04 8.49
N GLY A 223 21.52 0.00 8.35
CA GLY A 223 20.77 0.90 7.48
C GLY A 223 20.25 0.22 6.22
N LEU A 224 20.24 0.95 5.10
CA LEU A 224 19.78 0.42 3.81
C LEU A 224 20.90 -0.42 3.17
N VAL A 225 20.64 -1.72 2.98
CA VAL A 225 21.59 -2.68 2.39
C VAL A 225 20.93 -3.42 1.22
N LYS A 226 21.74 -3.91 0.28
CA LYS A 226 21.23 -4.74 -0.82
C LYS A 226 20.64 -6.04 -0.24
N PHE A 227 19.48 -6.44 -0.76
CA PHE A 227 18.83 -7.69 -0.35
C PHE A 227 19.61 -8.91 -0.83
N GLU A 228 19.84 -9.85 0.06
CA GLU A 228 20.42 -11.18 -0.21
C GLU A 228 19.52 -12.22 0.44
N ALA A 229 18.96 -13.13 -0.37
CA ALA A 229 17.92 -14.06 0.06
C ALA A 229 18.39 -15.08 1.14
N ASP A 230 19.69 -15.38 1.20
CA ASP A 230 20.31 -16.24 2.21
C ASP A 230 20.54 -15.54 3.56
N LYS A 231 20.46 -14.21 3.62
CA LYS A 231 20.75 -13.40 4.81
C LYS A 231 19.55 -12.66 5.39
N HIS A 232 18.54 -12.40 4.57
CA HIS A 232 17.43 -11.51 4.93
C HIS A 232 16.08 -12.22 4.82
N THR A 233 15.26 -12.08 5.85
CA THR A 233 13.88 -12.63 5.92
C THR A 233 12.81 -11.52 5.88
N ASN A 234 13.17 -10.36 5.36
CA ASN A 234 12.30 -9.19 5.29
C ASN A 234 11.11 -9.43 4.36
N GLN A 235 10.01 -8.73 4.64
CA GLN A 235 8.84 -8.62 3.76
C GLN A 235 8.75 -7.22 3.13
N ASN A 236 9.42 -6.22 3.71
CA ASN A 236 9.49 -4.86 3.20
C ASN A 236 10.76 -4.65 2.39
N PHE A 237 10.62 -4.15 1.18
CA PHE A 237 11.71 -3.92 0.23
C PHE A 237 11.68 -2.51 -0.32
N ILE A 238 12.88 -1.96 -0.56
CA ILE A 238 13.07 -0.70 -1.28
C ILE A 238 13.79 -1.03 -2.58
N PHE A 239 13.15 -0.76 -3.72
CA PHE A 239 13.73 -0.96 -5.04
C PHE A 239 14.23 0.37 -5.58
N ILE A 240 15.51 0.40 -5.98
CA ILE A 240 16.20 1.57 -6.51
C ILE A 240 16.64 1.24 -7.93
N ALA A 241 16.25 2.06 -8.90
CA ALA A 241 16.73 1.91 -10.28
C ALA A 241 18.18 2.39 -10.41
N ASN A 242 18.98 1.64 -11.18
CA ASN A 242 20.34 2.01 -11.56
C ASN A 242 20.35 3.10 -12.62
#